data_67b36fdb02505b28b53eb708684bd0cf
#
_entry.id   67b36fdb02505b28b53eb708684bd0cf
#
_cell.length_a   1.000
_cell.length_b   1.000
_cell.length_c   1.000
_cell.angle_alpha   90.00
_cell.angle_beta   90.00
_cell.angle_gamma   90.00
#
_symmetry.space_group_name_H-M   'P 1'
#
loop_
_entity.id
_entity.type
_entity.pdbx_description
1 polymer ?
#
loop_
_entity_poly.entity_id
_entity_poly.type
_entity_poly.pdbx_seq_one_letter_code
_entity_poly.pdbx_strand_id
1 'polypeptide(L)'
;MKYINKLTWLLVLGAGLMTASCSDSDDVDIPGGLAIDKEQIEIAAEGGSEQLAIAASQNWVANVDEPWLMLTPANGVGSTTATVVVDSTLMNGRRTTDIVFIGDNGQRRTVSVKQFGYGKQIDVKEPIVEIENSESYDKRAFESLISANVECKIGKIEYSFEGDMTDAEKAENEKEREGWLLNSKDEDKLTGTNLGIVLDRKARPRTVKFKFRWAMNVVPAVRVAKVHLVPVKAEDKLVDADGKPTDDVILTVRQKAAPKIEDNRAGDSLSVIMINQKLGSIATFDSSDNMRNWSGVTLWEATDAFVKDHPEALGRVRSVKFSMFNL
;
A
#
# COMPACT_ATOMS: atom_id res chain seq x y z
N MET A 1 42.39 -34.64 27.78
CA MET A 1 41.06 -34.75 27.13
C MET A 1 40.12 -33.55 27.46
N LYS A 2 40.65 -32.31 27.57
CA LYS A 2 39.82 -31.09 27.85
C LYS A 2 39.87 -30.04 26.74
N TYR A 3 40.63 -30.25 25.68
CA TYR A 3 40.80 -29.27 24.60
C TYR A 3 40.02 -29.60 23.31
N ILE A 4 39.53 -30.83 23.15
CA ILE A 4 38.77 -31.25 21.96
C ILE A 4 37.33 -30.71 21.99
N ASN A 5 36.77 -30.54 23.18
CA ASN A 5 35.38 -30.01 23.30
C ASN A 5 35.23 -28.50 23.03
N LYS A 6 36.34 -27.73 23.11
CA LYS A 6 36.26 -26.27 22.80
C LYS A 6 36.37 -25.99 21.31
N LEU A 7 37.05 -26.84 20.56
CA LEU A 7 37.19 -26.66 19.10
C LEU A 7 35.91 -27.06 18.35
N THR A 8 35.24 -28.11 18.87
CA THR A 8 33.94 -28.55 18.30
C THR A 8 32.82 -27.52 18.50
N TRP A 9 32.86 -26.79 19.63
CA TRP A 9 31.89 -25.71 19.90
C TRP A 9 32.13 -24.47 19.03
N LEU A 10 33.38 -24.17 18.70
CA LEU A 10 33.72 -23.05 17.81
C LEU A 10 33.36 -23.33 16.35
N LEU A 11 33.41 -24.61 15.91
CA LEU A 11 32.96 -25.00 14.57
C LEU A 11 31.44 -24.98 14.42
N VAL A 12 30.68 -25.28 15.48
CA VAL A 12 29.22 -25.20 15.45
C VAL A 12 28.73 -23.74 15.51
N LEU A 13 29.45 -22.83 16.19
CA LEU A 13 29.13 -21.39 16.18
C LEU A 13 29.52 -20.71 14.87
N GLY A 14 30.51 -21.21 14.15
CA GLY A 14 30.94 -20.67 12.85
C GLY A 14 30.02 -21.05 11.70
N ALA A 15 29.29 -22.17 11.80
CA ALA A 15 28.34 -22.61 10.80
C ALA A 15 26.94 -21.94 10.96
N GLY A 16 26.66 -21.37 12.12
CA GLY A 16 25.36 -20.70 12.41
C GLY A 16 25.28 -19.25 11.98
N LEU A 17 26.33 -18.63 11.47
CA LEU A 17 26.38 -17.20 11.12
C LEU A 17 26.36 -16.91 9.61
N MET A 18 26.21 -17.95 8.76
CA MET A 18 26.12 -17.78 7.30
C MET A 18 24.74 -18.04 6.71
N THR A 19 23.67 -18.07 7.52
CA THR A 19 22.30 -18.24 7.02
C THR A 19 21.38 -17.07 7.36
N ALA A 20 21.93 -15.86 7.45
CA ALA A 20 21.13 -14.64 7.46
C ALA A 20 21.31 -13.89 6.14
N SER A 21 21.14 -14.59 5.02
CA SER A 21 20.70 -14.00 3.78
C SER A 21 19.20 -14.23 3.74
N CYS A 22 18.44 -13.27 4.24
CA CYS A 22 17.02 -13.16 3.93
C CYS A 22 16.89 -12.93 2.43
N SER A 23 16.77 -14.00 1.67
CA SER A 23 15.84 -14.00 0.57
C SER A 23 14.50 -14.43 1.18
N ASP A 24 13.53 -13.52 1.26
CA ASP A 24 12.13 -13.90 1.28
C ASP A 24 11.82 -14.60 -0.06
N SER A 25 12.31 -15.80 -0.23
CA SER A 25 11.64 -16.81 -1.00
C SER A 25 10.75 -17.49 0.03
N ASP A 26 9.47 -17.11 0.07
CA ASP A 26 8.48 -18.03 0.58
C ASP A 26 8.78 -19.38 -0.07
N ASP A 27 9.32 -20.31 0.71
CA ASP A 27 9.33 -21.72 0.36
C ASP A 27 7.87 -22.13 0.23
N VAL A 28 7.34 -21.92 -0.96
CA VAL A 28 6.05 -22.47 -1.33
C VAL A 28 6.25 -23.97 -1.34
N ASP A 29 5.90 -24.57 -0.22
CA ASP A 29 5.75 -26.02 -0.14
C ASP A 29 4.73 -26.42 -1.23
N ILE A 30 5.23 -27.01 -2.32
CA ILE A 30 4.42 -27.39 -3.48
C ILE A 30 4.27 -28.90 -3.49
N PRO A 31 3.47 -29.50 -2.59
CA PRO A 31 3.13 -30.91 -2.71
C PRO A 31 2.12 -31.03 -3.87
N GLY A 32 2.61 -31.34 -5.08
CA GLY A 32 1.81 -31.52 -6.25
C GLY A 32 1.37 -30.23 -6.97
N GLY A 33 2.11 -29.12 -6.81
CA GLY A 33 1.70 -27.78 -7.24
C GLY A 33 2.38 -27.27 -8.51
N LEU A 34 1.84 -26.14 -8.98
CA LEU A 34 2.37 -25.31 -10.06
C LEU A 34 2.63 -23.89 -9.51
N ALA A 35 3.87 -23.39 -9.63
CA ALA A 35 4.24 -22.02 -9.30
C ALA A 35 5.05 -21.38 -10.43
N ILE A 36 4.93 -20.08 -10.58
CA ILE A 36 5.63 -19.26 -11.56
C ILE A 36 6.32 -18.12 -10.81
N ASP A 37 7.57 -17.84 -11.16
CA ASP A 37 8.41 -16.84 -10.47
C ASP A 37 7.99 -15.38 -10.66
N LYS A 38 7.10 -15.11 -11.63
CA LYS A 38 6.60 -13.76 -11.94
C LYS A 38 5.08 -13.76 -12.12
N GLU A 39 4.43 -12.75 -11.58
CA GLU A 39 3.01 -12.50 -11.82
C GLU A 39 2.77 -11.53 -12.98
N GLN A 40 3.79 -10.73 -13.34
CA GLN A 40 3.69 -9.72 -14.38
C GLN A 40 5.01 -9.58 -15.14
N ILE A 41 4.88 -9.36 -16.46
CA ILE A 41 5.97 -9.02 -17.37
C ILE A 41 5.65 -7.66 -18.01
N GLU A 42 6.63 -6.76 -18.04
CA GLU A 42 6.51 -5.44 -18.69
C GLU A 42 7.53 -5.33 -19.79
N ILE A 43 7.07 -5.01 -20.99
CA ILE A 43 7.88 -4.93 -22.21
C ILE A 43 7.68 -3.56 -22.85
N ALA A 44 8.76 -3.00 -23.43
CA ALA A 44 8.72 -1.78 -24.23
C ALA A 44 8.12 -2.01 -25.63
N ALA A 45 7.87 -0.92 -26.35
CA ALA A 45 7.28 -0.95 -27.69
C ALA A 45 8.11 -1.74 -28.71
N GLU A 46 9.42 -1.77 -28.55
CA GLU A 46 10.36 -2.51 -29.41
C GLU A 46 10.19 -4.03 -29.30
N GLY A 47 9.44 -4.50 -28.33
CA GLY A 47 9.32 -5.93 -28.04
C GLY A 47 10.53 -6.44 -27.26
N GLY A 48 10.68 -7.76 -27.25
CA GLY A 48 11.79 -8.41 -26.55
C GLY A 48 11.43 -9.77 -26.01
N SER A 49 12.30 -10.30 -25.15
CA SER A 49 12.09 -11.62 -24.53
C SER A 49 12.33 -11.57 -23.03
N GLU A 50 11.56 -12.37 -22.31
CA GLU A 50 11.69 -12.63 -20.87
C GLU A 50 11.68 -14.11 -20.57
N GLN A 51 12.36 -14.48 -19.50
CA GLN A 51 12.32 -15.85 -18.98
C GLN A 51 11.39 -15.96 -17.79
N LEU A 52 10.63 -17.04 -17.74
CA LEU A 52 9.79 -17.46 -16.64
C LEU A 52 10.28 -18.77 -16.09
N ALA A 53 10.60 -18.81 -14.80
CA ALA A 53 10.87 -20.06 -14.11
C ALA A 53 9.54 -20.69 -13.69
N ILE A 54 9.32 -21.92 -14.13
CA ILE A 54 8.14 -22.72 -13.86
C ILE A 54 8.57 -23.83 -12.91
N ALA A 55 8.03 -23.83 -11.69
CA ALA A 55 8.19 -24.91 -10.74
C ALA A 55 6.93 -25.77 -10.77
N ALA A 56 7.06 -27.00 -11.22
CA ALA A 56 5.94 -27.93 -11.32
C ALA A 56 6.38 -29.34 -10.89
N SER A 57 5.49 -30.07 -10.25
CA SER A 57 5.72 -31.46 -9.86
C SER A 57 5.24 -32.49 -10.91
N GLN A 58 4.40 -32.05 -11.84
CA GLN A 58 3.76 -32.88 -12.86
C GLN A 58 3.73 -32.15 -14.21
N ASN A 59 2.88 -32.63 -15.13
CA ASN A 59 2.67 -31.96 -16.42
C ASN A 59 1.98 -30.62 -16.25
N TRP A 60 2.27 -29.71 -17.14
CA TRP A 60 1.61 -28.42 -17.24
C TRP A 60 1.48 -28.00 -18.71
N VAL A 61 0.49 -27.16 -18.98
CA VAL A 61 0.28 -26.50 -20.27
C VAL A 61 0.09 -25.01 -20.03
N ALA A 62 0.45 -24.20 -21.01
CA ALA A 62 0.22 -22.77 -20.98
C ALA A 62 -0.52 -22.33 -22.25
N ASN A 63 -1.53 -21.46 -22.10
CA ASN A 63 -2.30 -20.89 -23.17
C ASN A 63 -1.98 -19.41 -23.32
N VAL A 64 -1.82 -18.99 -24.59
CA VAL A 64 -1.63 -17.61 -24.99
C VAL A 64 -2.57 -17.36 -26.17
N ASP A 65 -3.46 -16.38 -26.04
CA ASP A 65 -4.49 -16.13 -27.03
C ASP A 65 -4.09 -15.05 -28.08
N GLU A 66 -3.02 -14.30 -27.79
CA GLU A 66 -2.60 -13.16 -28.62
C GLU A 66 -1.47 -13.50 -29.58
N PRO A 67 -1.58 -13.16 -30.87
CA PRO A 67 -0.58 -13.52 -31.89
C PRO A 67 0.74 -12.78 -31.74
N TRP A 68 0.78 -11.67 -31.00
CA TRP A 68 1.98 -10.87 -30.75
C TRP A 68 2.83 -11.37 -29.60
N LEU A 69 2.40 -12.46 -28.92
CA LEU A 69 3.11 -13.09 -27.81
C LEU A 69 3.29 -14.58 -28.07
N MET A 70 4.51 -15.05 -27.91
CA MET A 70 4.86 -16.46 -28.04
C MET A 70 5.53 -16.95 -26.77
N LEU A 71 5.14 -18.12 -26.30
CA LEU A 71 5.74 -18.81 -25.15
C LEU A 71 6.40 -20.11 -25.63
N THR A 72 7.65 -20.33 -25.26
CA THR A 72 8.40 -21.56 -25.61
C THR A 72 9.25 -22.06 -24.46
N PRO A 73 9.04 -23.31 -23.98
CA PRO A 73 7.95 -24.22 -24.34
C PRO A 73 6.60 -23.74 -23.79
N ALA A 74 5.50 -24.11 -24.46
CA ALA A 74 4.14 -23.85 -24.01
C ALA A 74 3.55 -25.00 -23.18
N ASN A 75 4.29 -26.08 -22.99
CA ASN A 75 3.95 -27.22 -22.14
C ASN A 75 5.22 -27.93 -21.68
N GLY A 76 5.10 -28.72 -20.64
CA GLY A 76 6.24 -29.47 -20.10
C GLY A 76 5.87 -30.45 -19.01
N VAL A 77 6.86 -31.17 -18.54
CA VAL A 77 6.81 -32.09 -17.40
C VAL A 77 7.81 -31.63 -16.36
N GLY A 78 7.37 -31.40 -15.14
CA GLY A 78 8.22 -30.92 -14.06
C GLY A 78 8.66 -29.47 -14.25
N SER A 79 9.64 -29.07 -13.45
CA SER A 79 10.16 -27.69 -13.43
C SER A 79 11.01 -27.40 -14.68
N THR A 80 10.83 -26.21 -15.26
CA THR A 80 11.58 -25.75 -16.43
C THR A 80 11.59 -24.22 -16.52
N THR A 81 12.34 -23.69 -17.49
CA THR A 81 12.30 -22.27 -17.83
C THR A 81 11.67 -22.11 -19.21
N ALA A 82 10.66 -21.28 -19.30
CA ALA A 82 10.03 -20.90 -20.58
C ALA A 82 10.46 -19.48 -20.97
N THR A 83 10.60 -19.25 -22.28
CA THR A 83 10.88 -17.94 -22.84
C THR A 83 9.60 -17.34 -23.41
N VAL A 84 9.25 -16.15 -22.92
CA VAL A 84 8.19 -15.30 -23.48
C VAL A 84 8.83 -14.37 -24.49
N VAL A 85 8.36 -14.41 -25.73
CA VAL A 85 8.80 -13.48 -26.80
C VAL A 85 7.62 -12.57 -27.14
N VAL A 86 7.85 -11.27 -27.17
CA VAL A 86 6.85 -10.24 -27.44
C VAL A 86 7.27 -9.47 -28.69
N ASP A 87 6.41 -9.42 -29.68
CA ASP A 87 6.66 -8.65 -30.92
C ASP A 87 6.66 -7.16 -30.66
N SER A 88 7.35 -6.40 -31.52
CA SER A 88 7.29 -4.93 -31.48
C SER A 88 5.87 -4.42 -31.81
N THR A 89 5.57 -3.20 -31.33
CA THR A 89 4.32 -2.51 -31.67
C THR A 89 4.60 -1.09 -32.16
N LEU A 90 3.75 -0.58 -33.05
CA LEU A 90 3.75 0.81 -33.48
C LEU A 90 2.68 1.65 -32.77
N MET A 91 1.93 1.06 -31.87
CA MET A 91 0.88 1.78 -31.12
C MET A 91 1.48 2.81 -30.16
N ASN A 92 0.73 3.87 -29.88
CA ASN A 92 1.08 4.80 -28.80
C ASN A 92 0.60 4.27 -27.44
N GLY A 93 -0.55 3.62 -27.42
CA GLY A 93 -1.13 3.02 -26.23
C GLY A 93 -0.43 1.74 -25.78
N ARG A 94 -0.95 1.10 -24.75
CA ARG A 94 -0.46 -0.19 -24.26
C ARG A 94 -1.41 -1.32 -24.64
N ARG A 95 -0.88 -2.53 -24.71
CA ARG A 95 -1.68 -3.75 -24.84
C ARG A 95 -1.31 -4.70 -23.73
N THR A 96 -2.28 -5.48 -23.29
CA THR A 96 -2.14 -6.43 -22.19
C THR A 96 -2.79 -7.74 -22.56
N THR A 97 -2.17 -8.85 -22.19
CA THR A 97 -2.74 -10.19 -22.30
C THR A 97 -2.23 -11.03 -21.14
N ASP A 98 -2.87 -12.18 -20.93
CA ASP A 98 -2.50 -13.11 -19.88
C ASP A 98 -1.94 -14.42 -20.49
N ILE A 99 -0.92 -14.96 -19.84
CA ILE A 99 -0.46 -16.34 -20.04
C ILE A 99 -1.09 -17.16 -18.93
N VAL A 100 -1.92 -18.12 -19.27
CA VAL A 100 -2.60 -18.99 -18.30
C VAL A 100 -1.93 -20.34 -18.28
N PHE A 101 -1.27 -20.66 -17.16
CA PHE A 101 -0.66 -21.96 -16.90
C PHE A 101 -1.66 -22.86 -16.18
N ILE A 102 -1.75 -24.12 -16.58
CA ILE A 102 -2.66 -25.12 -16.03
C ILE A 102 -1.86 -26.39 -15.76
N GLY A 103 -1.84 -26.83 -14.50
CA GLY A 103 -1.26 -28.12 -14.08
C GLY A 103 -2.25 -29.27 -14.19
N ASP A 104 -1.77 -30.51 -14.20
CA ASP A 104 -2.57 -31.74 -14.27
C ASP A 104 -3.65 -31.83 -13.17
N ASN A 105 -3.38 -31.25 -12.02
CA ASN A 105 -4.33 -31.17 -10.90
C ASN A 105 -5.41 -30.10 -11.08
N GLY A 106 -5.45 -29.41 -12.23
CA GLY A 106 -6.35 -28.29 -12.49
C GLY A 106 -5.94 -26.96 -11.86
N GLN A 107 -4.81 -26.91 -11.19
CA GLN A 107 -4.30 -25.66 -10.62
C GLN A 107 -3.96 -24.67 -11.73
N ARG A 108 -4.36 -23.42 -11.57
CA ARG A 108 -4.11 -22.34 -12.51
C ARG A 108 -3.18 -21.30 -11.93
N ARG A 109 -2.29 -20.77 -12.78
CA ARG A 109 -1.47 -19.59 -12.52
C ARG A 109 -1.55 -18.66 -13.71
N THR A 110 -1.61 -17.37 -13.47
CA THR A 110 -1.71 -16.36 -14.53
C THR A 110 -0.54 -15.42 -14.43
N VAL A 111 0.10 -15.15 -15.56
CA VAL A 111 1.14 -14.13 -15.70
C VAL A 111 0.62 -13.07 -16.66
N SER A 112 0.44 -11.86 -16.18
CA SER A 112 0.00 -10.73 -17.01
C SER A 112 1.18 -10.17 -17.80
N VAL A 113 1.03 -10.05 -19.10
CA VAL A 113 2.02 -9.45 -20.00
C VAL A 113 1.52 -8.10 -20.49
N LYS A 114 2.21 -7.04 -20.12
CA LYS A 114 1.90 -5.67 -20.48
C LYS A 114 2.98 -5.13 -21.41
N GLN A 115 2.61 -4.73 -22.62
CA GLN A 115 3.49 -4.05 -23.53
C GLN A 115 3.11 -2.57 -23.63
N PHE A 116 4.04 -1.70 -23.27
CA PHE A 116 3.90 -0.26 -23.47
C PHE A 116 4.12 0.07 -24.94
N GLY A 117 3.34 1.03 -25.44
CA GLY A 117 3.57 1.61 -26.77
C GLY A 117 4.64 2.69 -26.77
N TYR A 118 4.76 3.40 -27.88
CA TYR A 118 5.71 4.52 -28.02
C TYR A 118 5.29 5.78 -27.27
N GLY A 119 4.00 5.92 -26.92
CA GLY A 119 3.50 6.99 -26.09
C GLY A 119 4.09 6.94 -24.70
N LYS A 120 4.29 8.08 -24.07
CA LYS A 120 4.75 8.16 -22.68
C LYS A 120 3.58 7.88 -21.75
N GLN A 121 3.73 6.90 -20.90
CA GLN A 121 2.66 6.40 -20.04
C GLN A 121 3.11 6.23 -18.61
N ILE A 122 2.18 6.47 -17.71
CA ILE A 122 2.21 6.11 -16.30
C ILE A 122 1.03 5.18 -16.06
N ASP A 123 1.25 4.07 -15.38
CA ASP A 123 0.21 3.10 -15.04
C ASP A 123 0.25 2.81 -13.55
N VAL A 124 -0.86 3.02 -12.87
CA VAL A 124 -1.02 2.73 -11.44
C VAL A 124 -1.69 1.38 -11.32
N LYS A 125 -1.02 0.41 -10.69
CA LYS A 125 -1.53 -0.97 -10.56
C LYS A 125 -2.89 -1.00 -9.84
N GLU A 126 -3.00 -0.22 -8.78
CA GLU A 126 -4.22 -0.05 -7.99
C GLU A 126 -4.59 1.43 -7.95
N PRO A 127 -5.43 1.91 -8.88
CA PRO A 127 -5.74 3.34 -8.98
C PRO A 127 -6.61 3.86 -7.84
N ILE A 128 -7.22 2.96 -7.05
CA ILE A 128 -7.99 3.29 -5.85
C ILE A 128 -7.45 2.47 -4.69
N VAL A 129 -7.03 3.16 -3.64
CA VAL A 129 -6.55 2.55 -2.39
C VAL A 129 -7.47 2.96 -1.26
N GLU A 130 -8.01 2.00 -0.52
CA GLU A 130 -8.83 2.25 0.67
C GLU A 130 -8.01 1.98 1.93
N ILE A 131 -8.02 2.92 2.87
CA ILE A 131 -7.31 2.82 4.14
C ILE A 131 -8.25 3.08 5.31
N GLU A 132 -7.87 2.55 6.47
CA GLU A 132 -8.64 2.72 7.71
C GLU A 132 -8.62 4.18 8.20
N ASN A 133 -9.61 4.54 9.02
CA ASN A 133 -9.61 5.87 9.66
C ASN A 133 -8.52 6.00 10.72
N SER A 134 -8.17 4.90 11.39
CA SER A 134 -7.22 4.85 12.50
C SER A 134 -6.49 3.52 12.52
N GLU A 135 -5.20 3.58 12.80
CA GLU A 135 -4.31 2.44 13.03
C GLU A 135 -3.15 2.87 13.94
N SER A 136 -2.39 1.91 14.45
CA SER A 136 -1.12 2.21 15.13
C SER A 136 -0.14 2.89 14.16
N TYR A 137 0.74 3.75 14.67
CA TYR A 137 1.62 4.59 13.84
C TYR A 137 2.44 3.78 12.82
N ASP A 138 2.95 2.63 13.21
CA ASP A 138 3.73 1.72 12.37
C ASP A 138 2.93 1.16 11.18
N LYS A 139 1.62 0.97 11.34
CA LYS A 139 0.71 0.44 10.31
C LYS A 139 0.10 1.51 9.42
N ARG A 140 0.27 2.79 9.75
CA ARG A 140 -0.27 3.91 8.97
C ARG A 140 0.57 4.23 7.73
N ALA A 141 0.88 3.20 6.94
CA ALA A 141 1.63 3.33 5.70
C ALA A 141 1.11 2.31 4.68
N PHE A 142 1.26 2.64 3.40
CA PHE A 142 1.00 1.72 2.30
C PHE A 142 1.98 1.98 1.14
N GLU A 143 2.10 1.02 0.25
CA GLU A 143 2.87 1.12 -0.97
C GLU A 143 1.94 1.08 -2.18
N SER A 144 2.16 1.97 -3.14
CA SER A 144 1.49 1.94 -4.45
C SER A 144 2.51 1.57 -5.52
N LEU A 145 2.17 0.60 -6.35
CA LEU A 145 3.00 0.17 -7.48
C LEU A 145 2.63 0.97 -8.72
N ILE A 146 3.63 1.62 -9.31
CA ILE A 146 3.49 2.44 -10.50
C ILE A 146 4.47 1.97 -11.55
N SER A 147 3.96 1.62 -12.73
CA SER A 147 4.75 1.27 -13.90
C SER A 147 4.79 2.46 -14.85
N ALA A 148 5.95 2.83 -15.34
CA ALA A 148 6.07 3.97 -16.26
C ALA A 148 7.21 3.76 -17.26
N ASN A 149 7.04 4.33 -18.46
CA ASN A 149 8.08 4.48 -19.46
C ASN A 149 8.52 5.94 -19.62
N VAL A 150 8.24 6.75 -18.61
CA VAL A 150 8.61 8.16 -18.51
C VAL A 150 8.97 8.48 -17.07
N GLU A 151 9.89 9.42 -16.85
CA GLU A 151 10.17 9.93 -15.52
C GLU A 151 8.96 10.70 -14.98
N CYS A 152 8.45 10.33 -13.82
CA CYS A 152 7.23 10.90 -13.26
C CYS A 152 7.40 11.38 -11.82
N LYS A 153 6.52 12.27 -11.40
CA LYS A 153 6.45 12.85 -10.06
C LYS A 153 5.02 13.09 -9.63
N ILE A 154 4.81 13.35 -8.35
CA ILE A 154 3.55 13.92 -7.87
C ILE A 154 3.52 15.40 -8.28
N GLY A 155 2.53 15.78 -9.07
CA GLY A 155 2.29 17.17 -9.49
C GLY A 155 1.54 17.95 -8.42
N LYS A 156 0.37 17.44 -8.01
CA LYS A 156 -0.47 18.00 -6.94
C LYS A 156 -1.26 16.91 -6.24
N ILE A 157 -1.83 17.23 -5.10
CA ILE A 157 -2.82 16.40 -4.42
C ILE A 157 -4.05 17.26 -4.19
N GLU A 158 -5.19 16.76 -4.64
CA GLU A 158 -6.48 17.37 -4.39
C GLU A 158 -7.16 16.61 -3.24
N TYR A 159 -7.64 17.37 -2.25
CA TYR A 159 -8.29 16.79 -1.08
C TYR A 159 -9.76 17.16 -1.04
N SER A 160 -10.60 16.21 -0.62
CA SER A 160 -12.03 16.41 -0.45
C SER A 160 -12.60 15.52 0.64
N PHE A 161 -13.83 15.83 1.06
CA PHE A 161 -14.67 14.93 1.84
C PHE A 161 -15.73 14.30 0.94
N GLU A 162 -16.03 13.03 1.19
CA GLU A 162 -17.19 12.35 0.62
C GLU A 162 -18.19 12.02 1.73
N GLY A 163 -19.49 12.12 1.40
CA GLY A 163 -20.61 11.87 2.31
C GLY A 163 -21.45 13.13 2.55
N ASP A 164 -22.51 12.95 3.33
CA ASP A 164 -23.52 13.98 3.59
C ASP A 164 -23.07 14.92 4.73
N MET A 165 -22.07 15.75 4.45
CA MET A 165 -21.66 16.81 5.36
C MET A 165 -22.36 18.12 4.98
N THR A 166 -22.91 18.80 5.97
CA THR A 166 -23.38 20.17 5.83
C THR A 166 -22.21 21.13 5.60
N ASP A 167 -22.47 22.30 5.06
CA ASP A 167 -21.41 23.29 4.83
C ASP A 167 -20.79 23.79 6.15
N ALA A 168 -21.56 23.79 7.24
CA ALA A 168 -21.05 24.12 8.57
C ALA A 168 -20.06 23.03 9.06
N GLU A 169 -20.40 21.76 8.93
CA GLU A 169 -19.49 20.65 9.29
C GLU A 169 -18.22 20.64 8.42
N LYS A 170 -18.33 20.95 7.14
CA LYS A 170 -17.15 21.10 6.26
C LYS A 170 -16.24 22.24 6.73
N ALA A 171 -16.82 23.40 7.08
CA ALA A 171 -16.07 24.55 7.55
C ALA A 171 -15.37 24.26 8.90
N GLU A 172 -16.03 23.55 9.81
CA GLU A 172 -15.48 23.16 11.10
C GLU A 172 -14.29 22.20 10.93
N ASN A 173 -14.37 21.28 9.96
CA ASN A 173 -13.37 20.26 9.71
C ASN A 173 -12.36 20.64 8.61
N GLU A 174 -12.34 21.87 8.13
CA GLU A 174 -11.49 22.33 7.03
C GLU A 174 -10.00 22.02 7.27
N LYS A 175 -9.52 22.14 8.49
CA LYS A 175 -8.13 21.86 8.87
C LYS A 175 -7.75 20.37 8.76
N GLU A 176 -8.72 19.49 8.83
CA GLU A 176 -8.53 18.04 8.74
C GLU A 176 -8.63 17.54 7.28
N ARG A 177 -9.02 18.41 6.35
CA ARG A 177 -9.23 18.07 4.94
C ARG A 177 -7.91 17.78 4.23
N GLU A 178 -6.89 18.58 4.47
CA GLU A 178 -5.62 18.57 3.72
C GLU A 178 -4.45 18.05 4.54
N GLY A 179 -3.37 17.65 3.83
CA GLY A 179 -2.08 17.32 4.45
C GLY A 179 -2.02 16.01 5.23
N TRP A 180 -3.05 15.18 5.17
CA TRP A 180 -3.10 13.92 5.90
C TRP A 180 -2.40 12.76 5.19
N LEU A 181 -2.16 12.88 3.88
CA LEU A 181 -1.40 11.91 3.10
C LEU A 181 0.01 12.43 2.90
N LEU A 182 1.01 11.69 3.41
CA LEU A 182 2.40 12.10 3.48
C LEU A 182 3.29 11.14 2.69
N ASN A 183 4.41 11.64 2.19
CA ASN A 183 5.47 10.80 1.66
C ASN A 183 6.26 10.19 2.83
N SER A 184 6.61 8.91 2.77
CA SER A 184 7.32 8.22 3.84
C SER A 184 8.76 8.72 4.10
N LYS A 185 9.35 9.48 3.18
CA LYS A 185 10.70 10.04 3.33
C LYS A 185 10.72 11.43 3.96
N ASP A 186 9.67 12.20 3.70
CA ASP A 186 9.48 13.52 4.30
C ASP A 186 8.16 13.47 5.05
N GLU A 187 8.21 13.18 6.34
CA GLU A 187 7.02 13.02 7.19
C GLU A 187 6.09 14.24 7.13
N ASP A 188 6.62 15.39 6.73
CA ASP A 188 5.89 16.64 6.68
C ASP A 188 5.51 17.14 5.27
N LYS A 189 6.02 16.53 4.20
CA LYS A 189 5.79 17.05 2.84
C LYS A 189 5.77 15.95 1.79
N LEU A 190 4.70 15.86 1.04
CA LEU A 190 4.65 15.18 -0.25
C LEU A 190 5.40 16.03 -1.29
N THR A 191 6.69 15.87 -1.35
CA THR A 191 7.47 16.49 -2.42
C THR A 191 7.66 15.48 -3.55
N GLY A 192 7.23 15.84 -4.75
CA GLY A 192 7.35 15.01 -5.95
C GLY A 192 8.78 14.69 -6.36
N THR A 193 9.78 15.21 -5.65
CA THR A 193 11.20 15.08 -5.98
C THR A 193 11.82 13.73 -5.61
N ASN A 194 11.16 12.90 -4.80
CA ASN A 194 11.71 11.63 -4.34
C ASN A 194 11.38 10.43 -5.23
N LEU A 195 10.71 10.68 -6.33
CA LEU A 195 10.21 9.65 -7.22
C LEU A 195 11.09 9.48 -8.46
N GLY A 196 12.33 9.96 -8.39
CA GLY A 196 13.29 9.95 -9.47
C GLY A 196 13.49 8.59 -10.13
N ILE A 197 12.55 8.25 -11.02
CA ILE A 197 12.70 7.16 -11.95
C ILE A 197 13.04 7.79 -13.27
N VAL A 198 14.32 7.75 -13.58
CA VAL A 198 14.77 8.05 -14.91
C VAL A 198 14.52 6.81 -15.75
N LEU A 199 13.48 6.83 -16.56
CA LEU A 199 13.26 5.85 -17.61
C LEU A 199 13.69 6.46 -18.93
N ASP A 200 14.86 6.05 -19.41
CA ASP A 200 15.21 6.26 -20.81
C ASP A 200 14.15 5.53 -21.67
N ARG A 201 13.72 6.15 -22.78
CA ARG A 201 12.79 5.55 -23.77
C ARG A 201 13.24 4.17 -24.27
N LYS A 202 14.54 3.90 -24.24
CA LYS A 202 15.13 2.62 -24.59
C LYS A 202 15.19 1.62 -23.43
N ALA A 203 14.94 2.09 -22.22
CA ALA A 203 14.87 1.21 -21.06
C ALA A 203 13.51 0.54 -21.00
N ARG A 204 13.48 -0.70 -20.48
CA ARG A 204 12.22 -1.37 -20.17
C ARG A 204 11.40 -0.51 -19.21
N PRO A 205 10.07 -0.47 -19.37
CA PRO A 205 9.20 0.09 -18.34
C PRO A 205 9.57 -0.49 -16.98
N ARG A 206 9.58 0.34 -15.95
CA ARG A 206 9.93 -0.08 -14.60
C ARG A 206 8.77 0.14 -13.68
N THR A 207 8.54 -0.85 -12.83
CA THR A 207 7.66 -0.70 -11.68
C THR A 207 8.43 -0.13 -10.51
N VAL A 208 7.88 0.89 -9.89
CA VAL A 208 8.39 1.50 -8.68
C VAL A 208 7.35 1.54 -7.61
N LYS A 209 7.83 1.54 -6.38
CA LYS A 209 7.03 1.62 -5.19
C LYS A 209 7.02 3.04 -4.67
N PHE A 210 5.83 3.63 -4.61
CA PHE A 210 5.58 4.86 -3.86
C PHE A 210 5.14 4.50 -2.46
N LYS A 211 5.85 5.01 -1.47
CA LYS A 211 5.51 4.78 -0.07
C LYS A 211 4.80 6.00 0.47
N PHE A 212 3.60 5.79 0.94
CA PHE A 212 2.79 6.81 1.58
C PHE A 212 2.61 6.47 3.05
N ARG A 213 2.54 7.51 3.86
CA ARG A 213 2.11 7.46 5.25
C ARG A 213 0.90 8.36 5.41
N TRP A 214 0.02 8.06 6.34
CA TRP A 214 -1.21 8.81 6.51
C TRP A 214 -1.48 9.16 7.98
N ALA A 215 -2.10 10.32 8.19
CA ALA A 215 -2.60 10.75 9.48
C ALA A 215 -4.01 10.20 9.73
N MET A 216 -4.34 9.96 11.00
CA MET A 216 -5.67 9.48 11.38
C MET A 216 -6.78 10.41 10.88
N ASN A 217 -7.89 9.83 10.46
CA ASN A 217 -9.12 10.56 10.22
C ASN A 217 -9.93 10.65 11.51
N VAL A 218 -10.17 11.84 11.98
CA VAL A 218 -11.02 12.13 13.15
C VAL A 218 -12.38 12.70 12.77
N VAL A 219 -12.62 12.89 11.45
CA VAL A 219 -13.86 13.45 10.91
C VAL A 219 -14.82 12.32 10.58
N PRO A 220 -16.13 12.44 10.89
CA PRO A 220 -17.12 11.43 10.55
C PRO A 220 -17.53 11.47 9.07
N ALA A 221 -16.55 11.65 8.19
CA ALA A 221 -16.70 11.62 6.75
C ALA A 221 -15.48 10.95 6.11
N VAL A 222 -15.67 10.34 4.95
CA VAL A 222 -14.57 9.76 4.17
C VAL A 222 -13.71 10.90 3.65
N ARG A 223 -12.40 10.84 3.89
CA ARG A 223 -11.43 11.74 3.28
C ARG A 223 -10.90 11.13 1.99
N VAL A 224 -10.79 11.96 0.96
CA VAL A 224 -10.27 11.54 -0.34
C VAL A 224 -9.09 12.41 -0.73
N ALA A 225 -8.00 11.76 -1.15
CA ALA A 225 -6.86 12.42 -1.75
C ALA A 225 -6.68 11.89 -3.19
N LYS A 226 -6.73 12.79 -4.17
CA LYS A 226 -6.40 12.49 -5.57
C LYS A 226 -4.97 12.94 -5.83
N VAL A 227 -4.08 11.97 -5.96
CA VAL A 227 -2.65 12.19 -6.23
C VAL A 227 -2.46 12.22 -7.74
N HIS A 228 -2.11 13.37 -8.28
CA HIS A 228 -1.88 13.58 -9.70
C HIS A 228 -0.42 13.27 -10.05
N LEU A 229 -0.21 12.21 -10.80
CA LEU A 229 1.10 11.80 -11.31
C LEU A 229 1.32 12.43 -12.68
N VAL A 230 2.40 13.18 -12.81
CA VAL A 230 2.74 13.93 -14.01
C VAL A 230 4.18 13.63 -14.44
N PRO A 231 4.57 13.86 -15.70
CA PRO A 231 5.96 13.79 -16.12
C PRO A 231 6.83 14.81 -15.38
N VAL A 232 8.10 14.45 -15.15
CA VAL A 232 9.07 15.39 -14.57
C VAL A 232 9.34 16.53 -15.55
N LYS A 233 9.50 16.21 -16.85
CA LYS A 233 9.74 17.17 -17.90
C LYS A 233 8.43 17.65 -18.50
N ALA A 234 8.22 18.96 -18.59
CA ALA A 234 6.99 19.54 -19.09
C ALA A 234 6.73 19.28 -20.58
N GLU A 235 7.79 19.04 -21.36
CA GLU A 235 7.70 18.66 -22.77
C GLU A 235 7.20 17.22 -22.99
N ASP A 236 7.27 16.37 -21.98
CA ASP A 236 6.81 15.00 -22.06
C ASP A 236 5.28 14.95 -22.00
N LYS A 237 4.66 14.57 -23.10
CA LYS A 237 3.20 14.44 -23.19
C LYS A 237 2.80 13.02 -22.90
N LEU A 238 1.87 12.86 -21.93
CA LEU A 238 1.32 11.56 -21.59
C LEU A 238 0.24 11.13 -22.56
N VAL A 239 0.12 9.83 -22.69
CA VAL A 239 -1.07 9.20 -23.26
C VAL A 239 -1.65 8.19 -22.27
N ASP A 240 -2.96 7.96 -22.36
CA ASP A 240 -3.64 6.92 -21.60
C ASP A 240 -3.37 5.51 -22.16
N ALA A 241 -4.08 4.53 -21.62
CA ALA A 241 -3.97 3.13 -22.07
C ALA A 241 -4.26 2.95 -23.56
N ASP A 242 -5.18 3.74 -24.09
CA ASP A 242 -5.61 3.69 -25.50
C ASP A 242 -4.69 4.51 -26.44
N GLY A 243 -3.73 5.23 -25.89
CA GLY A 243 -2.83 6.11 -26.66
C GLY A 243 -3.39 7.50 -26.90
N LYS A 244 -4.47 7.89 -26.21
CA LYS A 244 -5.05 9.22 -26.28
C LYS A 244 -4.31 10.18 -25.35
N PRO A 245 -4.12 11.46 -25.71
CA PRO A 245 -3.47 12.43 -24.84
C PRO A 245 -4.17 12.56 -23.49
N THR A 246 -3.37 12.62 -22.42
CA THR A 246 -3.81 12.94 -21.06
C THR A 246 -2.82 13.87 -20.38
N ASP A 247 -3.27 14.66 -19.41
CA ASP A 247 -2.39 15.58 -18.69
C ASP A 247 -1.73 14.91 -17.47
N ASP A 248 -2.41 13.93 -16.87
CA ASP A 248 -1.96 13.24 -15.67
C ASP A 248 -2.58 11.85 -15.55
N VAL A 249 -2.11 11.12 -14.54
CA VAL A 249 -2.71 9.87 -14.06
C VAL A 249 -3.01 10.00 -12.58
N ILE A 250 -4.19 9.57 -12.15
CA ILE A 250 -4.67 9.79 -10.79
C ILE A 250 -4.61 8.49 -9.99
N LEU A 251 -3.92 8.56 -8.84
CA LEU A 251 -4.07 7.61 -7.73
C LEU A 251 -5.03 8.21 -6.72
N THR A 252 -6.14 7.55 -6.47
CA THR A 252 -7.14 7.97 -5.48
C THR A 252 -6.95 7.20 -4.18
N VAL A 253 -6.74 7.91 -3.08
CA VAL A 253 -6.67 7.33 -1.74
C VAL A 253 -7.91 7.72 -0.98
N ARG A 254 -8.68 6.74 -0.52
CA ARG A 254 -9.90 6.91 0.26
C ARG A 254 -9.66 6.44 1.68
N GLN A 255 -9.84 7.34 2.64
CA GLN A 255 -9.71 7.02 4.05
C GLN A 255 -11.09 6.96 4.69
N LYS A 256 -11.38 5.84 5.35
CA LYS A 256 -12.66 5.62 6.03
C LYS A 256 -13.00 6.77 6.99
N ALA A 257 -14.28 7.04 7.14
CA ALA A 257 -14.80 7.98 8.12
C ALA A 257 -14.47 7.55 9.55
N ALA A 258 -14.19 8.50 10.41
CA ALA A 258 -14.18 8.24 11.85
C ALA A 258 -15.61 7.95 12.34
N PRO A 259 -15.75 7.19 13.44
CA PRO A 259 -17.04 7.04 14.10
C PRO A 259 -17.59 8.40 14.52
N LYS A 260 -18.89 8.60 14.36
CA LYS A 260 -19.55 9.79 14.88
C LYS A 260 -19.54 9.76 16.41
N ILE A 261 -19.10 10.87 17.00
CA ILE A 261 -19.08 11.03 18.45
C ILE A 261 -20.45 11.51 18.89
N GLU A 262 -21.14 10.67 19.67
CA GLU A 262 -22.42 11.00 20.28
C GLU A 262 -22.21 11.77 21.59
N ASP A 263 -23.16 12.67 21.92
CA ASP A 263 -23.12 13.41 23.18
C ASP A 263 -23.61 12.56 24.35
N ASN A 264 -22.84 11.54 24.66
CA ASN A 264 -23.09 10.61 25.76
C ASN A 264 -21.78 10.00 26.29
N ARG A 265 -21.87 9.15 27.33
CA ARG A 265 -20.72 8.52 27.94
C ARG A 265 -19.89 7.66 26.95
N ALA A 266 -20.52 7.00 26.02
CA ALA A 266 -19.81 6.22 24.99
C ALA A 266 -19.03 7.14 24.05
N GLY A 267 -19.61 8.28 23.67
CA GLY A 267 -18.91 9.30 22.88
C GLY A 267 -17.74 9.93 23.63
N ASP A 268 -17.86 10.13 24.96
CA ASP A 268 -16.73 10.60 25.78
C ASP A 268 -15.57 9.61 25.75
N SER A 269 -15.84 8.32 25.94
CA SER A 269 -14.79 7.28 25.91
C SER A 269 -14.10 7.22 24.54
N LEU A 270 -14.88 7.28 23.46
CA LEU A 270 -14.37 7.32 22.10
C LEU A 270 -13.49 8.56 21.85
N SER A 271 -13.92 9.73 22.32
CA SER A 271 -13.16 10.98 22.22
C SER A 271 -11.81 10.86 22.92
N VAL A 272 -11.77 10.32 24.13
CA VAL A 272 -10.51 10.13 24.87
C VAL A 272 -9.57 9.18 24.13
N ILE A 273 -10.08 8.07 23.59
CA ILE A 273 -9.30 7.12 22.82
C ILE A 273 -8.74 7.79 21.56
N MET A 274 -9.56 8.53 20.81
CA MET A 274 -9.12 9.20 19.58
C MET A 274 -8.07 10.27 19.85
N ILE A 275 -8.23 11.05 20.92
CA ILE A 275 -7.21 12.05 21.34
C ILE A 275 -5.91 11.34 21.65
N ASN A 276 -5.95 10.26 22.44
CA ASN A 276 -4.76 9.48 22.78
C ASN A 276 -4.07 8.93 21.52
N GLN A 277 -4.83 8.38 20.58
CA GLN A 277 -4.28 7.87 19.31
C GLN A 277 -3.65 9.01 18.47
N LYS A 278 -4.29 10.17 18.43
CA LYS A 278 -3.77 11.35 17.72
C LYS A 278 -2.46 11.86 18.34
N LEU A 279 -2.30 11.72 19.65
CA LEU A 279 -1.09 12.03 20.40
C LEU A 279 0.00 10.94 20.32
N GLY A 280 -0.20 9.88 19.54
CA GLY A 280 0.76 8.79 19.39
C GLY A 280 0.59 7.64 20.37
N SER A 281 -0.60 7.48 20.96
CA SER A 281 -0.92 6.41 21.92
C SER A 281 -0.02 6.44 23.15
N ILE A 282 0.15 7.63 23.73
CA ILE A 282 1.02 7.88 24.89
C ILE A 282 0.47 7.32 26.20
N ALA A 283 -0.84 7.04 26.28
CA ALA A 283 -1.48 6.38 27.41
C ALA A 283 -2.00 5.00 27.03
N THR A 284 -1.86 4.04 27.95
CA THR A 284 -2.49 2.73 27.85
C THR A 284 -3.76 2.76 28.68
N PHE A 285 -4.90 2.55 28.03
CA PHE A 285 -6.18 2.39 28.73
C PHE A 285 -6.46 0.91 28.96
N ASP A 286 -7.06 0.60 30.12
CA ASP A 286 -7.58 -0.73 30.37
C ASP A 286 -8.63 -1.05 29.29
N SER A 287 -8.60 -2.27 28.76
CA SER A 287 -9.59 -2.77 27.80
C SER A 287 -11.01 -2.89 28.38
N SER A 288 -11.18 -2.69 29.69
CA SER A 288 -12.48 -2.55 30.28
C SER A 288 -13.12 -1.23 29.85
N ASP A 289 -14.38 -1.25 29.46
CA ASP A 289 -15.16 -0.06 29.06
C ASP A 289 -15.40 0.92 30.23
N ASN A 290 -14.78 0.69 31.36
CA ASN A 290 -14.95 1.52 32.55
C ASN A 290 -13.88 2.61 32.61
N MET A 291 -14.17 3.77 32.06
CA MET A 291 -13.29 4.96 32.09
C MET A 291 -12.81 5.36 33.49
N ARG A 292 -13.44 4.86 34.59
CA ARG A 292 -12.96 5.06 35.96
C ARG A 292 -11.58 4.45 36.20
N ASN A 293 -11.26 3.39 35.47
CA ASN A 293 -9.99 2.68 35.57
C ASN A 293 -8.92 3.26 34.65
N TRP A 294 -9.27 4.26 33.83
CA TRP A 294 -8.34 4.85 32.89
C TRP A 294 -7.44 5.87 33.58
N SER A 295 -6.13 5.63 33.56
CA SER A 295 -5.17 6.54 34.15
C SER A 295 -5.25 7.92 33.51
N GLY A 296 -5.36 8.96 34.34
CA GLY A 296 -5.47 10.34 33.88
C GLY A 296 -6.87 10.79 33.46
N VAL A 297 -7.86 9.92 33.48
CA VAL A 297 -9.26 10.28 33.23
C VAL A 297 -10.00 10.47 34.54
N THR A 298 -10.70 11.59 34.68
CA THR A 298 -11.56 11.88 35.84
C THR A 298 -12.98 12.07 35.36
N LEU A 299 -13.92 11.44 36.03
CA LEU A 299 -15.34 11.54 35.72
C LEU A 299 -16.08 12.42 36.72
N TRP A 300 -17.22 12.96 36.32
CA TRP A 300 -18.14 13.62 37.22
C TRP A 300 -18.79 12.58 38.15
N GLU A 301 -18.74 12.84 39.48
CA GLU A 301 -19.26 11.97 40.51
C GLU A 301 -20.55 12.55 41.14
N ALA A 302 -21.37 11.67 41.73
CA ALA A 302 -22.61 12.12 42.35
C ALA A 302 -22.42 13.11 43.54
N THR A 303 -21.21 13.15 44.09
CA THR A 303 -20.81 14.09 45.16
C THR A 303 -20.39 15.47 44.65
N ASP A 304 -20.17 15.60 43.36
CA ASP A 304 -19.79 16.89 42.75
C ASP A 304 -20.97 17.87 42.77
N ALA A 305 -20.73 19.10 43.18
CA ALA A 305 -21.78 20.11 43.23
C ALA A 305 -22.39 20.38 41.83
N PHE A 306 -21.58 20.33 40.77
CA PHE A 306 -22.03 20.49 39.39
C PHE A 306 -23.10 19.46 38.99
N VAL A 307 -22.94 18.19 39.42
CA VAL A 307 -23.87 17.08 39.10
C VAL A 307 -25.27 17.25 39.73
N LYS A 308 -25.35 18.03 40.81
CA LYS A 308 -26.66 18.33 41.43
C LYS A 308 -27.54 19.20 40.53
N ASP A 309 -26.92 20.14 39.83
CA ASP A 309 -27.61 21.03 38.90
C ASP A 309 -27.63 20.47 37.46
N HIS A 310 -26.73 19.50 37.16
CA HIS A 310 -26.55 18.85 35.88
C HIS A 310 -26.48 17.33 35.99
N PRO A 311 -27.59 16.66 36.31
CA PRO A 311 -27.59 15.21 36.57
C PRO A 311 -27.16 14.39 35.33
N GLU A 312 -27.33 14.92 34.13
CA GLU A 312 -26.86 14.34 32.87
C GLU A 312 -25.33 14.21 32.79
N ALA A 313 -24.59 15.00 33.58
CA ALA A 313 -23.13 14.96 33.62
C ALA A 313 -22.59 13.76 34.41
N LEU A 314 -23.41 13.06 35.22
CA LEU A 314 -22.95 11.95 36.03
C LEU A 314 -22.29 10.85 35.19
N GLY A 315 -21.03 10.54 35.51
CA GLY A 315 -20.24 9.52 34.81
C GLY A 315 -19.68 9.97 33.47
N ARG A 316 -19.93 11.25 33.06
CA ARG A 316 -19.29 11.87 31.91
C ARG A 316 -17.85 12.26 32.24
N VAL A 317 -17.02 12.46 31.23
CA VAL A 317 -15.62 12.89 31.42
C VAL A 317 -15.57 14.33 31.94
N ARG A 318 -14.94 14.51 33.10
CA ARG A 318 -14.68 15.82 33.71
C ARG A 318 -13.36 16.42 33.26
N SER A 319 -12.30 15.58 33.22
CA SER A 319 -10.99 16.00 32.77
C SER A 319 -10.17 14.84 32.28
N VAL A 320 -9.24 15.12 31.35
CA VAL A 320 -8.25 14.16 30.87
C VAL A 320 -6.87 14.78 31.06
N LYS A 321 -5.96 14.03 31.66
CA LYS A 321 -4.55 14.39 31.82
C LYS A 321 -3.71 13.31 31.18
N PHE A 322 -3.15 13.59 30.03
CA PHE A 322 -2.10 12.76 29.46
C PHE A 322 -0.78 13.17 30.12
N SER A 323 -0.33 12.43 31.14
CA SER A 323 1.00 12.62 31.70
C SER A 323 2.00 12.24 30.62
N MET A 324 2.84 13.17 30.22
CA MET A 324 3.99 12.87 29.39
C MET A 324 4.93 12.02 30.23
N PHE A 325 4.89 10.71 30.07
CA PHE A 325 5.95 9.83 30.54
C PHE A 325 7.12 10.03 29.57
N ASN A 326 8.13 10.74 30.07
CA ASN A 326 9.47 10.86 29.51
C ASN A 326 9.59 10.58 27.99
N LEU A 327 9.57 11.65 27.22
CA LEU A 327 10.17 11.67 25.89
C LEU A 327 11.68 11.50 26.01
#